data_ebe2bc4562f6b7c4c6090b2b9b6db544
#
_entry.id   ebe2bc4562f6b7c4c6090b2b9b6db544
#
_cell.length_a   1.000
_cell.length_b   1.000
_cell.length_c   1.000
_cell.angle_alpha   90.00
_cell.angle_beta   90.00
_cell.angle_gamma   90.00
#
_symmetry.space_group_name_H-M   'P 1'
#
loop_
_entity.id
_entity.type
_entity.pdbx_description
1 polymer ?
#
loop_
_entity_poly.entity_id
_entity_poly.type
_entity_poly.pdbx_seq_one_letter_code
_entity_poly.pdbx_strand_id
1 'polypeptide(L)'
;EITTRLVGSEMCIRDRIWIAGISLLVGGIGVMNIMLVSVTERTSEIGLKKAIGARKSVILGQFLTEAAVLTSLGGLIGVLVGIILAEIISKLSTTPVAISAPAAVGGVVFSMIIGIIFGLLPSYKAANLDPIEALRHE
;
A
#
# COMPACT_ATOMS: atom_id res chain seq x y z
N GLU A 1 13.72 -34.61 16.13
CA GLU A 1 13.13 -33.56 16.97
C GLU A 1 13.42 -32.13 16.43
N ILE A 2 14.70 -31.86 16.11
CA ILE A 2 15.09 -30.56 15.53
C ILE A 2 14.40 -30.33 14.19
N THR A 3 14.32 -31.37 13.34
CA THR A 3 13.65 -31.32 12.05
C THR A 3 12.14 -31.04 12.20
N THR A 4 11.50 -31.62 13.20
CA THR A 4 10.07 -31.41 13.47
C THR A 4 9.80 -29.97 13.94
N ARG A 5 10.71 -29.42 14.75
CA ARG A 5 10.63 -28.03 15.20
C ARG A 5 10.85 -27.04 14.05
N LEU A 6 11.82 -27.33 13.17
CA LEU A 6 12.08 -26.50 11.99
C LEU A 6 10.90 -26.51 11.02
N VAL A 7 10.31 -27.68 10.78
CA VAL A 7 9.13 -27.82 9.91
C VAL A 7 7.93 -27.09 10.51
N GLY A 8 7.69 -27.21 11.81
CA GLY A 8 6.61 -26.51 12.50
C GLY A 8 6.82 -25.00 12.48
N SER A 9 8.07 -24.54 12.68
CA SER A 9 8.42 -23.14 12.64
C SER A 9 8.24 -22.55 11.23
N GLU A 10 8.66 -23.29 10.20
CA GLU A 10 8.47 -22.90 8.80
C GLU A 10 7.00 -22.81 8.43
N MET A 11 6.17 -23.76 8.87
CA MET A 11 4.71 -23.72 8.64
C MET A 11 4.06 -22.52 9.29
N CYS A 12 4.45 -22.18 10.52
CA CYS A 12 3.93 -21.00 11.22
C CYS A 12 4.31 -19.71 10.52
N ILE A 13 5.54 -19.63 10.03
CA ILE A 13 6.03 -18.47 9.28
C ILE A 13 5.26 -18.34 7.95
N ARG A 14 5.06 -19.46 7.26
CA ARG A 14 4.27 -19.48 6.02
C ARG A 14 2.84 -19.01 6.23
N ASP A 15 2.19 -19.53 7.27
CA ASP A 15 0.81 -19.12 7.60
C ASP A 15 0.72 -17.63 7.89
N ARG A 16 1.68 -17.11 8.65
CA ARG A 16 1.76 -15.67 8.96
C ARG A 16 1.98 -14.82 7.73
N ILE A 17 2.85 -15.27 6.84
CA ILE A 17 3.13 -14.58 5.58
C ILE A 17 1.88 -14.55 4.71
N TRP A 18 1.13 -15.66 4.62
CA TRP A 18 -0.11 -15.72 3.85
C TRP A 18 -1.17 -14.79 4.42
N ILE A 19 -1.35 -14.78 5.73
CA ILE A 19 -2.32 -13.88 6.40
C ILE A 19 -1.94 -12.43 6.17
N ALA A 20 -0.67 -12.09 6.36
CA ALA A 20 -0.16 -10.75 6.13
C ALA A 20 -0.31 -10.33 4.67
N GLY A 21 -0.02 -11.24 3.73
CA GLY A 21 -0.16 -11.01 2.30
C GLY A 21 -1.60 -10.73 1.89
N ILE A 22 -2.55 -11.52 2.40
CA ILE A 22 -3.98 -11.31 2.15
C ILE A 22 -4.45 -9.98 2.74
N SER A 23 -4.03 -9.67 3.97
CA SER A 23 -4.36 -8.39 4.63
C SER A 23 -3.83 -7.20 3.83
N LEU A 24 -2.61 -7.34 3.30
CA LEU A 24 -1.98 -6.30 2.50
C LEU A 24 -2.69 -6.12 1.17
N LEU A 25 -3.15 -7.21 0.54
CA LEU A 25 -3.94 -7.15 -0.70
C LEU A 25 -5.27 -6.43 -0.47
N VAL A 26 -5.96 -6.73 0.63
CA VAL A 26 -7.21 -6.06 0.98
C VAL A 26 -6.97 -4.57 1.22
N GLY A 27 -5.88 -4.23 1.92
CA GLY A 27 -5.48 -2.84 2.14
C GLY A 27 -5.14 -2.13 0.84
N GLY A 28 -4.45 -2.83 -0.07
CA GLY A 28 -4.13 -2.32 -1.40
C GLY A 28 -5.37 -2.03 -2.24
N ILE A 29 -6.35 -2.92 -2.20
CA ILE A 29 -7.64 -2.71 -2.87
C ILE A 29 -8.35 -1.50 -2.27
N GLY A 30 -8.28 -1.31 -0.95
CA GLY A 30 -8.81 -0.12 -0.29
C GLY A 30 -8.17 1.17 -0.78
N VAL A 31 -6.84 1.18 -0.90
CA VAL A 31 -6.08 2.31 -1.46
C VAL A 31 -6.50 2.56 -2.90
N MET A 32 -6.64 1.50 -3.69
CA MET A 32 -7.08 1.61 -5.09
C MET A 32 -8.45 2.25 -5.18
N ASN A 33 -9.40 1.85 -4.32
CA ASN A 33 -10.75 2.43 -4.29
C ASN A 33 -10.72 3.91 -3.91
N ILE A 34 -9.90 4.28 -2.92
CA ILE A 34 -9.73 5.69 -2.51
C ILE A 34 -9.15 6.51 -3.67
N MET A 35 -8.15 5.96 -4.35
CA MET A 35 -7.53 6.62 -5.50
C MET A 35 -8.49 6.78 -6.68
N LEU A 36 -9.33 5.76 -6.95
CA LEU A 36 -10.35 5.83 -8.00
C LEU A 36 -11.38 6.90 -7.71
N VAL A 37 -11.85 6.99 -6.47
CA VAL A 37 -12.78 8.04 -6.03
C VAL A 37 -12.12 9.41 -6.15
N SER A 38 -10.87 9.53 -5.74
CA SER A 38 -10.09 10.76 -5.83
C SER A 38 -9.94 11.23 -7.28
N VAL A 39 -9.66 10.30 -8.19
CA VAL A 39 -9.58 10.59 -9.64
C VAL A 39 -10.93 11.08 -10.15
N THR A 40 -12.01 10.43 -9.75
CA THR A 40 -13.37 10.79 -10.17
C THR A 40 -13.75 12.19 -9.67
N GLU A 41 -13.43 12.51 -8.42
CA GLU A 41 -13.70 13.84 -7.84
C GLU A 41 -12.85 14.94 -8.47
N ARG A 42 -11.61 14.62 -8.84
CA ARG A 42 -10.65 15.57 -9.42
C ARG A 42 -10.64 15.54 -10.95
N THR A 43 -11.66 14.96 -11.56
CA THR A 43 -11.74 14.81 -13.03
C THR A 43 -11.60 16.16 -13.74
N SER A 44 -12.28 17.19 -13.24
CA SER A 44 -12.20 18.54 -13.82
C SER A 44 -10.81 19.16 -13.69
N GLU A 45 -10.15 18.98 -12.56
CA GLU A 45 -8.76 19.46 -12.34
C GLU A 45 -7.77 18.77 -13.27
N ILE A 46 -7.91 17.47 -13.44
CA ILE A 46 -7.07 16.67 -14.34
C ILE A 46 -7.29 17.12 -15.79
N GLY A 47 -8.54 17.32 -16.16
CA GLY A 47 -8.90 17.83 -17.48
C GLY A 47 -8.32 19.21 -17.76
N LEU A 48 -8.37 20.10 -16.77
CA LEU A 48 -7.78 21.43 -16.86
C LEU A 48 -6.26 21.36 -17.03
N LYS A 49 -5.59 20.51 -16.26
CA LYS A 49 -4.15 20.30 -16.38
C LYS A 49 -3.75 19.81 -17.76
N LYS A 50 -4.50 18.86 -18.30
CA LYS A 50 -4.28 18.34 -19.66
C LYS A 50 -4.54 19.41 -20.72
N ALA A 51 -5.56 20.22 -20.55
CA ALA A 51 -5.90 21.30 -21.47
C ALA A 51 -4.81 22.36 -21.52
N ILE A 52 -4.12 22.60 -20.40
CA ILE A 52 -2.99 23.53 -20.31
C ILE A 52 -1.74 22.94 -20.97
N GLY A 53 -1.68 21.64 -21.20
CA GLY A 53 -0.57 20.99 -21.86
C GLY A 53 0.24 20.04 -20.99
N ALA A 54 -0.31 19.63 -19.83
CA ALA A 54 0.37 18.66 -18.98
C ALA A 54 0.46 17.30 -19.66
N ARG A 55 1.65 16.71 -19.60
CA ARG A 55 1.90 15.41 -20.20
C ARG A 55 1.26 14.29 -19.35
N LYS A 56 0.88 13.21 -20.02
CA LYS A 56 0.35 12.00 -19.35
C LYS A 56 1.30 11.48 -18.28
N SER A 57 2.61 11.49 -18.55
CA SER A 57 3.63 11.03 -17.61
C SER A 57 3.67 11.86 -16.33
N VAL A 58 3.43 13.16 -16.41
CA VAL A 58 3.41 14.05 -15.25
C VAL A 58 2.22 13.70 -14.34
N ILE A 59 1.04 13.51 -14.92
CA ILE A 59 -0.17 13.16 -14.17
C ILE A 59 -0.01 11.78 -13.54
N LEU A 60 0.49 10.80 -14.31
CA LEU A 60 0.76 9.45 -13.85
C LEU A 60 1.74 9.47 -12.67
N GLY A 61 2.85 10.20 -12.80
CA GLY A 61 3.85 10.33 -11.75
C GLY A 61 3.30 10.98 -10.49
N GLN A 62 2.44 11.99 -10.63
CA GLN A 62 1.81 12.67 -9.52
C GLN A 62 0.93 11.74 -8.69
N PHE A 63 0.07 10.96 -9.36
CA PHE A 63 -0.81 10.01 -8.69
C PHE A 63 -0.03 8.83 -8.09
N LEU A 64 0.99 8.34 -8.79
CA LEU A 64 1.86 7.28 -8.28
C LEU A 64 2.62 7.73 -7.03
N THR A 65 3.13 8.97 -7.03
CA THR A 65 3.80 9.54 -5.86
C THR A 65 2.84 9.64 -4.68
N GLU A 66 1.62 10.09 -4.93
CA GLU A 66 0.58 10.17 -3.90
C GLU A 66 0.29 8.78 -3.30
N ALA A 67 0.13 7.76 -4.14
CA ALA A 67 -0.08 6.39 -3.70
C ALA A 67 1.11 5.85 -2.91
N ALA A 68 2.34 6.10 -3.38
CA ALA A 68 3.57 5.67 -2.71
C ALA A 68 3.71 6.32 -1.33
N VAL A 69 3.46 7.62 -1.22
CA VAL A 69 3.50 8.34 0.06
C VAL A 69 2.45 7.80 1.02
N LEU A 70 1.22 7.61 0.55
CA LEU A 70 0.11 7.11 1.36
C LEU A 70 0.41 5.71 1.92
N THR A 71 0.87 4.80 1.08
CA THR A 71 1.19 3.42 1.48
C THR A 71 2.45 3.34 2.33
N SER A 72 3.42 4.21 2.08
CA SER A 72 4.63 4.30 2.89
C SER A 72 4.30 4.74 4.32
N LEU A 73 3.47 5.77 4.47
CA LEU A 73 2.98 6.24 5.77
C LEU A 73 2.17 5.16 6.47
N GLY A 74 1.27 4.50 5.75
CA GLY A 74 0.49 3.38 6.28
C GLY A 74 1.36 2.22 6.74
N GLY A 75 2.38 1.89 5.97
CA GLY A 75 3.35 0.86 6.32
C GLY A 75 4.14 1.20 7.59
N LEU A 76 4.58 2.45 7.72
CA LEU A 76 5.28 2.93 8.92
C LEU A 76 4.39 2.84 10.16
N ILE A 77 3.16 3.33 10.06
CA ILE A 77 2.19 3.27 11.15
C ILE A 77 1.89 1.82 11.51
N GLY A 78 1.72 0.95 10.50
CA GLY A 78 1.47 -0.47 10.69
C GLY A 78 2.60 -1.17 11.42
N VAL A 79 3.85 -0.87 11.07
CA VAL A 79 5.03 -1.42 11.73
C VAL A 79 5.10 -0.95 13.19
N LEU A 80 4.87 0.33 13.45
CA LEU A 80 4.88 0.87 14.81
C LEU A 80 3.81 0.22 15.69
N VAL A 81 2.58 0.12 15.18
CA VAL A 81 1.47 -0.54 15.90
C VAL A 81 1.80 -2.01 16.14
N GLY A 82 2.35 -2.69 15.14
CA GLY A 82 2.75 -4.10 15.24
C GLY A 82 3.81 -4.32 16.32
N ILE A 83 4.81 -3.45 16.41
CA ILE A 83 5.87 -3.53 17.43
C ILE A 83 5.27 -3.31 18.82
N ILE A 84 4.43 -2.29 18.99
CA ILE A 84 3.78 -2.00 20.26
C ILE A 84 2.93 -3.18 20.73
N LEU A 85 2.12 -3.74 19.84
CA LEU A 85 1.28 -4.91 20.15
C LEU A 85 2.12 -6.13 20.51
N ALA A 86 3.22 -6.37 19.78
CA ALA A 86 4.12 -7.47 20.05
C ALA A 86 4.76 -7.35 21.43
N GLU A 87 5.17 -6.16 21.83
CA GLU A 87 5.74 -5.91 23.15
C GLU A 87 4.72 -6.13 24.27
N ILE A 88 3.48 -5.67 24.07
CA ILE A 88 2.40 -5.85 25.04
C ILE A 88 2.11 -7.35 25.22
N ILE A 89 1.98 -8.09 24.13
CA ILE A 89 1.73 -9.54 24.16
C ILE A 89 2.90 -10.27 24.82
N SER A 90 4.12 -9.86 24.54
CA SER A 90 5.32 -10.44 25.16
C SER A 90 5.32 -10.28 26.69
N LYS A 91 4.93 -9.13 27.17
CA LYS A 91 4.84 -8.86 28.61
C LYS A 91 3.71 -9.64 29.29
N LEU A 92 2.60 -9.81 28.59
CA LEU A 92 1.43 -10.50 29.15
C LEU A 92 1.57 -12.03 29.10
N SER A 93 2.25 -12.57 28.08
CA SER A 93 2.32 -14.02 27.84
C SER A 93 3.62 -14.69 28.25
N THR A 94 4.57 -14.00 28.81
CA THR A 94 5.90 -14.51 29.18
C THR A 94 6.67 -15.15 28.00
N THR A 95 6.16 -15.06 26.78
CA THR A 95 6.87 -15.53 25.59
C THR A 95 7.72 -14.40 25.02
N PRO A 96 9.02 -14.65 24.80
CA PRO A 96 9.86 -13.61 24.21
C PRO A 96 9.51 -13.41 22.75
N VAL A 97 9.23 -12.16 22.39
CA VAL A 97 8.99 -11.78 21.00
C VAL A 97 10.25 -11.13 20.46
N ALA A 98 10.79 -11.70 19.39
CA ALA A 98 11.96 -11.14 18.70
C ALA A 98 11.49 -10.13 17.68
N ILE A 99 11.86 -8.88 17.87
CA ILE A 99 11.59 -7.82 16.89
C ILE A 99 12.80 -7.72 15.97
N SER A 100 12.57 -7.98 14.69
CA SER A 100 13.63 -7.98 13.69
C SER A 100 13.56 -6.67 12.89
N ALA A 101 14.63 -5.87 12.94
CA ALA A 101 14.73 -4.63 12.18
C ALA A 101 14.65 -4.90 10.65
N PRO A 102 15.32 -5.94 10.10
CA PRO A 102 15.14 -6.27 8.68
C PRO A 102 13.72 -6.57 8.28
N ALA A 103 12.96 -7.26 9.14
CA ALA A 103 11.54 -7.57 8.87
C ALA A 103 10.69 -6.30 8.82
N ALA A 104 10.94 -5.35 9.73
CA ALA A 104 10.23 -4.07 9.76
C ALA A 104 10.48 -3.25 8.49
N VAL A 105 11.75 -3.13 8.09
CA VAL A 105 12.14 -2.42 6.87
C VAL A 105 11.54 -3.11 5.64
N GLY A 106 11.62 -4.45 5.59
CA GLY A 106 11.04 -5.25 4.51
C GLY A 106 9.54 -5.05 4.38
N GLY A 107 8.83 -4.95 5.51
CA GLY A 107 7.40 -4.69 5.54
C GLY A 107 7.03 -3.33 4.95
N VAL A 108 7.76 -2.28 5.32
CA VAL A 108 7.54 -0.92 4.79
C VAL A 108 7.81 -0.88 3.29
N VAL A 109 8.93 -1.46 2.84
CA VAL A 109 9.29 -1.50 1.42
C VAL A 109 8.26 -2.29 0.61
N PHE A 110 7.83 -3.45 1.12
CA PHE A 110 6.84 -4.29 0.46
C PHE A 110 5.49 -3.58 0.37
N SER A 111 5.09 -2.87 1.43
CA SER A 111 3.88 -2.04 1.46
C SER A 111 3.93 -0.96 0.38
N MET A 112 5.07 -0.29 0.24
CA MET A 112 5.29 0.73 -0.78
C MET A 112 5.16 0.16 -2.20
N ILE A 113 5.77 -1.00 -2.45
CA ILE A 113 5.70 -1.69 -3.75
C ILE A 113 4.25 -2.02 -4.11
N ILE A 114 3.50 -2.58 -3.16
CA ILE A 114 2.08 -2.92 -3.37
C ILE A 114 1.27 -1.66 -3.62
N GLY A 115 1.53 -0.59 -2.89
CA GLY A 115 0.88 0.70 -3.09
C GLY A 115 1.10 1.25 -4.49
N ILE A 116 2.32 1.14 -5.00
CA ILE A 116 2.66 1.56 -6.37
C ILE A 116 1.89 0.70 -7.38
N ILE A 117 1.87 -0.63 -7.20
CA ILE A 117 1.16 -1.54 -8.09
C ILE A 117 -0.33 -1.23 -8.13
N PHE A 118 -0.98 -1.10 -6.98
CA PHE A 118 -2.41 -0.80 -6.92
C PHE A 118 -2.73 0.65 -7.29
N GLY A 119 -1.78 1.55 -7.15
CA GLY A 119 -1.92 2.93 -7.59
C GLY A 119 -1.75 3.13 -9.10
N LEU A 120 -1.16 2.14 -9.79
CA LEU A 120 -0.94 2.21 -11.24
C LEU A 120 -2.26 2.30 -12.02
N LEU A 121 -3.25 1.50 -11.66
CA LEU A 121 -4.53 1.46 -12.38
C LEU A 121 -5.28 2.80 -12.29
N PRO A 122 -5.52 3.38 -11.10
CA PRO A 122 -6.14 4.71 -11.03
C PRO A 122 -5.31 5.81 -11.70
N SER A 123 -3.98 5.74 -11.55
CA SER A 123 -3.07 6.72 -12.16
C SER A 123 -3.11 6.67 -13.67
N TYR A 124 -3.13 5.47 -14.23
CA TYR A 124 -3.26 5.26 -15.68
C TYR A 124 -4.60 5.76 -16.19
N LYS A 125 -5.68 5.49 -15.46
CA LYS A 125 -7.01 5.98 -15.80
C LYS A 125 -7.06 7.51 -15.79
N ALA A 126 -6.46 8.14 -14.78
CA ALA A 126 -6.36 9.60 -14.69
C ALA A 126 -5.57 10.19 -15.85
N ALA A 127 -4.44 9.54 -16.20
CA ALA A 127 -3.57 10.01 -17.28
C ALA A 127 -4.23 9.91 -18.65
N ASN A 128 -5.14 8.96 -18.84
CA ASN A 128 -5.82 8.73 -20.11
C ASN A 128 -7.17 9.43 -20.23
N LEU A 129 -7.54 10.25 -19.26
CA LEU A 129 -8.79 11.04 -19.33
C LEU A 129 -8.73 12.04 -20.47
N ASP A 130 -9.80 12.09 -21.26
CA ASP A 130 -9.98 13.11 -22.30
C ASP A 130 -10.28 14.46 -21.64
N PRO A 131 -9.50 15.53 -21.93
CA PRO A 131 -9.75 16.83 -21.29
C PRO A 131 -11.15 17.36 -21.53
N ILE A 132 -11.73 17.13 -22.70
CA ILE A 132 -13.08 17.61 -23.04
C ILE A 132 -14.13 16.87 -22.21
N GLU A 133 -14.04 15.54 -22.11
CA GLU A 133 -14.93 14.74 -21.28
C GLU A 133 -14.77 15.03 -19.80
N ALA A 134 -13.52 15.22 -19.35
CA ALA A 134 -13.24 15.55 -17.95
C ALA A 134 -13.91 16.87 -17.53
N LEU A 135 -13.84 17.87 -18.40
CA LEU A 135 -14.47 19.17 -18.15
C LEU A 135 -16.00 19.13 -18.22
N ARG A 136 -16.54 18.14 -18.96
CA ARG A 136 -18.00 17.94 -19.06
C ARG A 136 -18.61 17.24 -17.86
N HIS A 137 -17.80 16.58 -17.03
CA HIS A 137 -18.27 15.79 -15.90
C HIS A 137 -18.70 16.64 -14.69
N GLU A 138 -18.77 17.92 -14.83
CA GLU A 138 -19.37 18.79 -13.81
C GLU A 138 -20.91 18.83 -13.92
#